data_0fb3f3124303d7d447217b5c58de27d5
#
_entry.id   0fb3f3124303d7d447217b5c58de27d5
#
_cell.length_a   1.000
_cell.length_b   1.000
_cell.length_c   1.000
_cell.angle_alpha   90.00
_cell.angle_beta   90.00
_cell.angle_gamma   90.00
#
_symmetry.space_group_name_H-M   'P 1'
#
loop_
_entity.id
_entity.type
_entity.pdbx_description
1 polymer ?
#
loop_
_entity_poly.entity_id
_entity_poly.type
_entity_poly.pdbx_seq_one_letter_code
_entity_poly.pdbx_strand_id
1 'polypeptide(L)'
;MVNKLLQTSDLTYMRSEAKTAMPDTVNIQRMSQTADEQGGFIVEWSNVYQNVPARLSAAGSTESLTAGRQNSEPDFMLTVASDQSIEETDRVVHTSGTYEVQSVDNGTSWQLTTRCQMRRL
;
A
#
# COMPACT_ATOMS: atom_id res chain seq x y z
N MET A 1 13.59 -23.54 24.64
CA MET A 1 14.33 -22.63 24.06
C MET A 1 13.98 -22.33 22.68
N VAL A 2 14.20 -21.27 22.35
CA VAL A 2 13.76 -20.82 21.11
C VAL A 2 14.85 -20.74 20.13
N ASN A 3 14.74 -21.46 19.10
CA ASN A 3 15.64 -21.39 18.04
C ASN A 3 15.23 -20.32 17.08
N LYS A 4 15.21 -19.13 17.50
CA LYS A 4 14.85 -18.04 16.63
C LYS A 4 16.02 -17.66 15.77
N LEU A 5 15.80 -17.61 14.48
CA LEU A 5 16.75 -17.02 13.59
C LEU A 5 16.85 -15.51 13.79
N LEU A 6 15.75 -14.90 14.18
CA LEU A 6 15.70 -13.47 14.43
C LEU A 6 15.10 -13.18 15.79
N GLN A 7 15.70 -12.24 16.50
CA GLN A 7 15.17 -11.73 17.75
C GLN A 7 14.37 -10.46 17.50
N THR A 8 13.63 -10.00 18.51
CA THR A 8 12.82 -8.78 18.40
C THR A 8 13.68 -7.58 18.03
N SER A 9 14.88 -7.47 18.60
CA SER A 9 15.78 -6.38 18.27
C SER A 9 16.25 -6.43 16.82
N ASP A 10 16.46 -7.63 16.30
CA ASP A 10 16.85 -7.79 14.90
C ASP A 10 15.71 -7.38 13.98
N LEU A 11 14.49 -7.76 14.29
CA LEU A 11 13.34 -7.36 13.51
C LEU A 11 13.15 -5.85 13.52
N THR A 12 13.34 -5.21 14.67
CA THR A 12 13.24 -3.76 14.77
C THR A 12 14.28 -3.08 13.89
N TYR A 13 15.50 -3.58 13.90
CA TYR A 13 16.56 -3.04 13.06
C TYR A 13 16.25 -3.22 11.59
N MET A 14 15.79 -4.40 11.20
CA MET A 14 15.46 -4.70 9.81
C MET A 14 14.30 -3.85 9.31
N ARG A 15 13.30 -3.62 10.15
CA ARG A 15 12.18 -2.73 9.81
C ARG A 15 12.64 -1.29 9.64
N SER A 16 13.55 -0.85 10.48
CA SER A 16 14.13 0.48 10.37
C SER A 16 14.92 0.63 9.07
N GLU A 17 15.71 -0.36 8.71
CA GLU A 17 16.46 -0.37 7.46
C GLU A 17 15.52 -0.39 6.26
N ALA A 18 14.43 -1.14 6.35
CA ALA A 18 13.43 -1.17 5.29
C ALA A 18 12.82 0.21 5.06
N LYS A 19 12.53 0.96 6.12
CA LYS A 19 12.04 2.33 5.98
C LYS A 19 13.07 3.24 5.33
N THR A 20 14.32 3.09 5.71
CA THR A 20 15.40 3.89 5.13
C THR A 20 15.57 3.63 3.64
N ALA A 21 15.27 2.42 3.20
CA ALA A 21 15.40 2.04 1.80
C ALA A 21 14.21 2.48 0.95
N MET A 22 13.20 3.11 1.53
CA MET A 22 12.02 3.55 0.78
C MET A 22 12.25 4.96 0.24
N PRO A 23 12.36 5.13 -1.09
CA PRO A 23 12.74 6.41 -1.66
C PRO A 23 11.60 7.41 -1.81
N ASP A 24 10.35 6.93 -1.73
CA ASP A 24 9.19 7.74 -2.03
C ASP A 24 8.44 8.09 -0.76
N THR A 25 7.64 9.14 -0.83
CA THR A 25 6.66 9.44 0.20
C THR A 25 5.29 9.56 -0.44
N VAL A 26 4.29 9.04 0.25
CA VAL A 26 2.92 9.07 -0.24
C VAL A 26 1.98 9.52 0.86
N ASN A 27 0.82 9.99 0.45
CA ASN A 27 -0.29 10.26 1.37
C ASN A 27 -1.33 9.17 1.16
N ILE A 28 -1.91 8.70 2.24
CA ILE A 28 -2.95 7.69 2.19
C ILE A 28 -4.27 8.35 2.53
N GLN A 29 -5.22 8.23 1.63
CA GLN A 29 -6.57 8.76 1.81
C GLN A 29 -7.54 7.64 2.02
N ARG A 30 -8.49 7.88 2.89
CA ARG A 30 -9.55 6.91 3.20
C ARG A 30 -10.89 7.56 3.00
N MET A 31 -11.81 6.79 2.43
CA MET A 31 -13.16 7.24 2.19
C MET A 31 -13.96 7.22 3.49
N SER A 32 -14.72 8.27 3.72
CA SER A 32 -15.71 8.29 4.76
C SER A 32 -17.06 8.64 4.15
N GLN A 33 -18.11 8.04 4.68
CA GLN A 33 -19.48 8.33 4.28
C GLN A 33 -20.21 9.01 5.42
N THR A 34 -20.80 10.14 5.12
CA THR A 34 -21.63 10.85 6.08
C THR A 34 -23.03 10.89 5.54
N ALA A 35 -24.02 10.55 6.35
CA ALA A 35 -25.40 10.63 5.94
C ALA A 35 -25.77 12.09 5.68
N ASP A 36 -26.34 12.36 4.51
CA ASP A 36 -26.92 13.66 4.29
C ASP A 36 -28.37 13.66 4.83
N GLU A 37 -28.93 14.82 5.08
CA GLU A 37 -30.24 14.92 5.69
C GLU A 37 -31.39 14.56 4.72
N GLN A 38 -31.05 14.18 3.50
CA GLN A 38 -32.03 13.88 2.45
C GLN A 38 -32.09 12.41 2.09
N GLY A 39 -31.52 11.54 2.93
CA GLY A 39 -31.58 10.10 2.73
C GLY A 39 -30.46 9.52 1.89
N GLY A 40 -29.47 10.30 1.53
CA GLY A 40 -28.30 9.84 0.81
C GLY A 40 -27.05 9.87 1.68
N PHE A 41 -25.91 9.64 1.04
CA PHE A 41 -24.61 9.70 1.71
C PHE A 41 -23.69 10.63 0.93
N ILE A 42 -22.90 11.38 1.67
CA ILE A 42 -21.83 12.19 1.11
C ILE A 42 -20.54 11.39 1.29
N VAL A 43 -19.82 11.20 0.20
CA VAL A 43 -18.54 10.49 0.19
C VAL A 43 -17.43 11.52 0.22
N GLU A 44 -16.56 11.42 1.20
CA GLU A 44 -15.41 12.31 1.33
C GLU A 44 -14.14 11.50 1.46
N TRP A 45 -13.07 11.99 0.84
CA TRP A 45 -11.75 11.41 0.93
C TRP A 45 -10.89 12.33 1.78
N SER A 46 -10.28 11.78 2.82
CA SER A 46 -9.42 12.56 3.70
C SER A 46 -8.08 11.86 3.88
N ASN A 47 -7.05 12.66 4.07
CA ASN A 47 -5.72 12.12 4.35
C ASN A 47 -5.71 11.55 5.75
N VAL A 48 -5.60 10.24 5.87
CA VAL A 48 -5.47 9.58 7.18
C VAL A 48 -4.00 9.43 7.58
N TYR A 49 -3.12 9.35 6.62
CA TYR A 49 -1.69 9.32 6.84
C TYR A 49 -1.01 10.19 5.80
N GLN A 50 0.00 10.93 6.23
CA GLN A 50 0.74 11.84 5.36
C GLN A 50 2.24 11.55 5.44
N ASN A 51 2.93 11.80 4.35
CA ASN A 51 4.38 11.63 4.26
C ASN A 51 4.84 10.24 4.67
N VAL A 52 4.13 9.23 4.20
CA VAL A 52 4.44 7.84 4.52
C VAL A 52 5.59 7.38 3.64
N PRO A 53 6.68 6.89 4.22
CA PRO A 53 7.76 6.31 3.42
C PRO A 53 7.26 5.09 2.67
N ALA A 54 7.59 5.02 1.39
CA ALA A 54 7.08 3.95 0.54
C ALA A 54 7.99 3.72 -0.65
N ARG A 55 7.78 2.61 -1.31
CA ARG A 55 8.40 2.29 -2.58
C ARG A 55 7.31 1.94 -3.57
N LEU A 56 7.26 2.70 -4.65
CA LEU A 56 6.31 2.46 -5.72
C LEU A 56 7.03 1.80 -6.88
N SER A 57 6.49 0.69 -7.36
CA SER A 57 7.04 -0.02 -8.50
C SER A 57 5.91 -0.47 -9.40
N ALA A 58 6.21 -0.56 -10.70
CA ALA A 58 5.27 -1.10 -11.65
C ALA A 58 5.31 -2.62 -11.57
N ALA A 59 4.15 -3.23 -11.45
CA ALA A 59 4.03 -4.68 -11.40
C ALA A 59 3.73 -5.23 -12.80
N GLY A 60 4.42 -6.27 -13.14
CA GLY A 60 4.30 -7.22 -14.21
C GLY A 60 3.31 -7.03 -15.32
N SER A 61 3.46 -6.02 -16.15
CA SER A 61 2.63 -5.87 -17.33
C SER A 61 2.81 -7.00 -18.34
N THR A 62 3.93 -7.69 -18.29
CA THR A 62 4.22 -8.77 -19.20
C THR A 62 3.30 -9.97 -19.00
N GLU A 63 2.91 -10.22 -17.77
CA GLU A 63 2.03 -11.31 -17.43
C GLU A 63 0.62 -11.12 -17.97
N SER A 64 0.17 -9.89 -18.02
CA SER A 64 -1.13 -9.56 -18.57
C SER A 64 -1.23 -9.91 -20.06
N LEU A 65 -0.14 -9.74 -20.79
CA LEU A 65 -0.10 -10.10 -22.19
C LEU A 65 -0.09 -11.60 -22.39
N THR A 66 0.56 -12.33 -21.49
CA THR A 66 0.65 -13.78 -21.59
C THR A 66 -0.71 -14.44 -21.37
N ALA A 67 -1.53 -13.85 -20.56
CA ALA A 67 -2.86 -14.37 -20.29
C ALA A 67 -3.87 -14.08 -21.41
N GLY A 68 -3.45 -13.41 -22.48
CA GLY A 68 -4.33 -13.08 -23.57
C GLY A 68 -5.35 -12.01 -23.24
N ARG A 69 -5.21 -11.38 -22.11
CA ARG A 69 -6.07 -10.28 -21.70
C ARG A 69 -5.33 -8.98 -21.86
N GLN A 70 -5.96 -8.07 -22.54
CA GLN A 70 -5.45 -6.74 -22.53
C GLN A 70 -5.99 -6.02 -21.32
N ASN A 71 -5.16 -5.98 -20.31
CA ASN A 71 -5.39 -5.05 -19.23
C ASN A 71 -4.83 -3.73 -19.69
N SER A 72 -5.71 -2.82 -19.99
CA SER A 72 -5.30 -1.48 -20.41
C SER A 72 -4.69 -0.67 -19.26
N GLU A 73 -4.83 -1.15 -18.02
CA GLU A 73 -4.31 -0.46 -16.87
C GLU A 73 -3.14 -1.21 -16.26
N PRO A 74 -1.94 -0.60 -16.24
CA PRO A 74 -0.82 -1.24 -15.59
C PRO A 74 -1.04 -1.30 -14.08
N ASP A 75 -0.69 -2.42 -13.52
CA ASP A 75 -0.72 -2.60 -12.08
C ASP A 75 0.53 -2.00 -11.45
N PHE A 76 0.37 -1.53 -10.24
CA PHE A 76 1.45 -0.97 -9.45
C PHE A 76 1.53 -1.68 -8.12
N MET A 77 2.73 -1.71 -7.55
CA MET A 77 2.97 -2.29 -6.25
C MET A 77 3.52 -1.22 -5.32
N LEU A 78 2.88 -1.04 -4.18
CA LEU A 78 3.36 -0.15 -3.15
C LEU A 78 3.91 -0.98 -2.00
N THR A 79 5.10 -0.65 -1.55
CA THR A 79 5.71 -1.27 -0.38
C THR A 79 5.84 -0.22 0.70
N VAL A 80 5.25 -0.49 1.86
CA VAL A 80 5.31 0.39 3.02
C VAL A 80 5.82 -0.39 4.23
N ALA A 81 6.09 0.32 5.32
CA ALA A 81 6.51 -0.32 6.54
C ALA A 81 5.45 -1.26 7.08
N SER A 82 5.85 -2.29 7.79
CA SER A 82 4.93 -3.30 8.30
C SER A 82 3.96 -2.76 9.33
N ASP A 83 4.30 -1.67 10.00
CA ASP A 83 3.44 -1.02 10.99
C ASP A 83 2.50 0.01 10.39
N GLN A 84 2.61 0.26 9.09
CA GLN A 84 1.72 1.21 8.42
C GLN A 84 0.38 0.55 8.14
N SER A 85 -0.68 1.17 8.62
CA SER A 85 -2.04 0.72 8.34
C SER A 85 -2.46 1.16 6.95
N ILE A 86 -2.93 0.23 6.17
CA ILE A 86 -3.47 0.50 4.84
C ILE A 86 -4.55 -0.54 4.57
N GLU A 87 -5.62 -0.14 3.92
CA GLU A 87 -6.76 -1.00 3.67
C GLU A 87 -7.11 -1.04 2.19
N GLU A 88 -7.81 -2.08 1.81
CA GLU A 88 -8.36 -2.14 0.46
C GLU A 88 -9.30 -0.95 0.27
N THR A 89 -9.35 -0.46 -0.94
CA THR A 89 -10.10 0.72 -1.34
C THR A 89 -9.54 2.06 -0.88
N ASP A 90 -8.47 2.07 -0.09
CA ASP A 90 -7.76 3.32 0.20
C ASP A 90 -7.17 3.89 -1.08
N ARG A 91 -6.94 5.18 -1.08
CA ARG A 91 -6.23 5.85 -2.16
C ARG A 91 -4.85 6.25 -1.70
N VAL A 92 -3.90 6.09 -2.60
CA VAL A 92 -2.51 6.49 -2.37
C VAL A 92 -2.19 7.62 -3.32
N VAL A 93 -1.79 8.76 -2.77
CA VAL A 93 -1.41 9.92 -3.56
C VAL A 93 0.09 10.02 -3.59
N HIS A 94 0.65 9.87 -4.77
CA HIS A 94 2.08 10.00 -5.06
C HIS A 94 2.27 11.14 -6.04
N THR A 95 3.49 11.64 -6.17
CA THR A 95 3.78 12.73 -7.12
C THR A 95 3.46 12.33 -8.56
N SER A 96 3.52 11.06 -8.88
CA SER A 96 3.21 10.56 -10.22
C SER A 96 1.71 10.40 -10.48
N GLY A 97 0.87 10.45 -9.45
CA GLY A 97 -0.57 10.31 -9.63
C GLY A 97 -1.25 9.72 -8.41
N THR A 98 -2.51 9.41 -8.56
CA THR A 98 -3.34 8.81 -7.52
C THR A 98 -3.65 7.38 -7.89
N TYR A 99 -3.58 6.50 -6.92
CA TYR A 99 -3.76 5.07 -7.09
C TYR A 99 -4.79 4.55 -6.11
N GLU A 100 -5.50 3.51 -6.51
CA GLU A 100 -6.45 2.82 -5.66
C GLU A 100 -5.86 1.49 -5.20
N VAL A 101 -5.92 1.23 -3.90
CA VAL A 101 -5.43 -0.03 -3.33
C VAL A 101 -6.44 -1.12 -3.61
N GLN A 102 -6.00 -2.19 -4.26
CA GLN A 102 -6.86 -3.32 -4.61
C GLN A 102 -6.68 -4.49 -3.66
N SER A 103 -5.47 -4.73 -3.19
CA SER A 103 -5.22 -5.79 -2.24
C SER A 103 -4.05 -5.42 -1.35
N VAL A 104 -4.04 -5.97 -0.15
CA VAL A 104 -3.00 -5.73 0.84
C VAL A 104 -2.43 -7.06 1.28
N ASP A 105 -1.11 -7.16 1.24
CA ASP A 105 -0.38 -8.35 1.68
C ASP A 105 0.59 -7.96 2.78
N ASN A 106 0.34 -8.43 3.98
CA ASN A 106 1.16 -8.13 5.16
C ASN A 106 2.37 -9.05 5.31
N GLY A 107 2.53 -10.01 4.40
CA GLY A 107 3.53 -11.04 4.55
C GLY A 107 3.08 -12.12 5.51
N THR A 108 3.81 -13.22 5.54
CA THR A 108 3.36 -14.38 6.31
C THR A 108 4.25 -14.71 7.50
N SER A 109 5.55 -14.43 7.43
CA SER A 109 6.44 -14.89 8.49
C SER A 109 7.00 -13.76 9.33
N TRP A 110 7.75 -12.85 8.74
CA TRP A 110 8.47 -11.85 9.52
C TRP A 110 7.86 -10.45 9.46
N GLN A 111 6.96 -10.21 8.53
CA GLN A 111 6.23 -8.94 8.39
C GLN A 111 7.16 -7.73 8.42
N LEU A 112 8.15 -7.74 7.56
CA LEU A 112 9.07 -6.61 7.45
C LEU A 112 8.46 -5.44 6.70
N THR A 113 7.63 -5.75 5.73
CA THR A 113 6.96 -4.75 4.90
C THR A 113 5.53 -5.20 4.59
N THR A 114 4.69 -4.23 4.25
CA THR A 114 3.36 -4.47 3.72
C THR A 114 3.36 -4.09 2.25
N ARG A 115 2.85 -4.96 1.42
CA ARG A 115 2.76 -4.75 -0.02
C ARG A 115 1.32 -4.60 -0.44
N CYS A 116 1.08 -3.66 -1.31
CA CYS A 116 -0.26 -3.39 -1.80
C CYS A 116 -0.24 -3.41 -3.32
N GLN A 117 -1.20 -4.11 -3.91
CA GLN A 117 -1.43 -3.98 -5.34
C GLN A 117 -2.38 -2.82 -5.58
N MET A 118 -2.04 -1.98 -6.53
CA MET A 118 -2.78 -0.76 -6.80
C MET A 118 -3.03 -0.61 -8.27
N ARG A 119 -4.08 0.13 -8.57
CA ARG A 119 -4.43 0.53 -9.93
C ARG A 119 -4.40 2.05 -10.00
N ARG A 120 -3.82 2.57 -11.06
CA ARG A 120 -3.79 4.01 -11.26
C ARG A 120 -5.19 4.52 -11.64
N LEU A 121 -5.58 5.58 -11.02
CA LEU A 121 -6.85 6.25 -11.32
C LEU A 121 -6.72 7.27 -12.43
#